data_002845655c768a0bd7e63a76d832fce6
#
_entry.id   002845655c768a0bd7e63a76d832fce6
#
_cell.length_a   1.000
_cell.length_b   1.000
_cell.length_c   1.000
_cell.angle_alpha   90.00
_cell.angle_beta   90.00
_cell.angle_gamma   90.00
#
_symmetry.space_group_name_H-M   'P 1'
#
loop_
_entity.id
_entity.type
_entity.pdbx_description
1 polymer ?
#
loop_
_entity_poly.entity_id
_entity_poly.type
_entity_poly.pdbx_seq_one_letter_code
_entity_poly.pdbx_strand_id
1 'polypeptide(L)'
;MSENDTTPKKSTSQVNKAVFFTSALLIFLLVAFAAVFPDVADKNFKLLQQQIFTNASWFYILAVALILLSVTFLGLSRYGDIKLGPDHAQPDFSYHSWFAMLFSAGMGIGLMFFGVAEPVMHYLSPPVGTPETVAAAKEAMRLTFFHWGLHAWAIYAIVALILAFFSYRHGLPLTLRSALYPIIGDRIYGPIGHAVDIFAVIGTVFGVATSLGYGVLQVNAGLNHLFGVPINETVQVILIVVITGLATISVVSGLDKGIRILSELNLGLAVLLLALVLCLGPTVLLLKSFVENTGGYLSELVSKTFNLYAYEPKSSNWLGGWTLLYWGWWLSWSPFVGMFIARVSRGRTIREFVTGVLFVPAGFTLMWMTVFGNSAIYLIMNQGATDLANTVQQDVALALFNFLEHFPFSSVLSFIAMAMVIVFFVTSADSGAMVVDTLASGGVANTPVWQRIFWALLMGVVAIALLIAGGLSALQTVTIASALPFSVILLISIYGLLKALRRDLTKRESLSMATIAPTAARNPIPWQRRLRNIAYLPKRSLVKRFMDDIIQPAMTLVQEELNKQGTISHISDAAEDRIRLEVDLGNELNYIYEVRLRGYNSPTFALAALDNDEQQSEQHRYYRA
;
A
#
# COMPACT_ATOMS: atom_id res chain seq x y z
N MET A 1 7.89 -54.72 9.92
CA MET A 1 7.23 -54.02 11.02
C MET A 1 8.19 -52.94 11.54
N SER A 2 8.06 -51.74 11.09
CA SER A 2 8.39 -50.52 11.80
C SER A 2 7.60 -49.40 11.09
N GLU A 3 6.53 -48.98 11.74
CA GLU A 3 5.73 -47.81 11.35
C GLU A 3 6.62 -46.57 11.40
N ASN A 4 6.91 -46.01 10.24
CA ASN A 4 7.44 -44.64 10.16
C ASN A 4 6.28 -43.66 10.17
N ASP A 5 6.07 -43.10 11.34
CA ASP A 5 5.17 -42.03 11.68
C ASP A 5 5.58 -40.75 10.89
N THR A 6 4.96 -40.55 9.71
CA THR A 6 5.05 -39.33 8.92
C THR A 6 3.98 -38.33 9.36
N THR A 7 4.07 -37.87 10.62
CA THR A 7 3.35 -36.65 10.99
C THR A 7 3.90 -35.51 10.14
N PRO A 8 3.02 -34.72 9.49
CA PRO A 8 3.47 -33.54 8.76
C PRO A 8 4.18 -32.62 9.74
N LYS A 9 5.46 -32.31 9.49
CA LYS A 9 6.20 -31.31 10.25
C LYS A 9 5.32 -30.07 10.37
N LYS A 10 4.77 -29.82 11.57
CA LYS A 10 4.14 -28.57 11.94
C LYS A 10 5.10 -27.46 11.50
N SER A 11 4.65 -26.62 10.60
CA SER A 11 5.31 -25.38 10.21
C SER A 11 5.68 -24.66 11.52
N THR A 12 6.96 -24.65 11.86
CA THR A 12 7.44 -23.86 12.97
C THR A 12 7.10 -22.42 12.68
N SER A 13 6.39 -21.77 13.61
CA SER A 13 5.97 -20.37 13.51
C SER A 13 7.14 -19.50 13.09
N GLN A 14 7.11 -18.99 11.86
CA GLN A 14 8.14 -18.11 11.35
C GLN A 14 7.85 -16.67 11.78
N VAL A 15 7.95 -16.42 13.07
CA VAL A 15 7.98 -15.05 13.60
C VAL A 15 9.34 -14.47 13.33
N ASN A 16 9.42 -13.31 12.68
CA ASN A 16 10.65 -12.54 12.72
C ASN A 16 10.77 -11.90 14.11
N LYS A 17 11.44 -12.62 15.04
CA LYS A 17 11.53 -12.22 16.44
C LYS A 17 12.02 -10.78 16.63
N ALA A 18 13.00 -10.35 15.83
CA ALA A 18 13.55 -9.00 15.93
C ALA A 18 12.48 -7.95 15.58
N VAL A 19 11.75 -8.13 14.49
CA VAL A 19 10.71 -7.17 14.08
C VAL A 19 9.52 -7.21 15.02
N PHE A 20 9.00 -8.40 15.32
CA PHE A 20 7.79 -8.57 16.14
C PHE A 20 7.98 -7.97 17.56
N PHE A 21 9.00 -8.45 18.30
CA PHE A 21 9.17 -8.02 19.67
C PHE A 21 9.62 -6.57 19.81
N THR A 22 10.46 -6.07 18.89
CA THR A 22 10.89 -4.67 18.94
C THR A 22 9.74 -3.72 18.61
N SER A 23 8.93 -4.02 17.59
CA SER A 23 7.76 -3.21 17.27
C SER A 23 6.74 -3.21 18.40
N ALA A 24 6.42 -4.39 18.93
CA ALA A 24 5.50 -4.52 20.05
C ALA A 24 6.00 -3.75 21.29
N LEU A 25 7.28 -3.88 21.65
CA LEU A 25 7.87 -3.18 22.79
C LEU A 25 7.78 -1.66 22.62
N LEU A 26 8.16 -1.13 21.45
CA LEU A 26 8.12 0.32 21.21
C LEU A 26 6.69 0.87 21.26
N ILE A 27 5.73 0.13 20.71
CA ILE A 27 4.32 0.50 20.78
C ILE A 27 3.81 0.44 22.22
N PHE A 28 4.12 -0.63 22.97
CA PHE A 28 3.72 -0.74 24.38
C PHE A 28 4.33 0.36 25.26
N LEU A 29 5.58 0.74 25.03
CA LEU A 29 6.21 1.84 25.78
C LEU A 29 5.49 3.16 25.53
N LEU A 30 5.10 3.46 24.27
CA LEU A 30 4.34 4.65 23.96
C LEU A 30 2.93 4.62 24.57
N VAL A 31 2.25 3.48 24.48
CA VAL A 31 0.91 3.28 25.05
C VAL A 31 0.97 3.41 26.58
N ALA A 32 1.94 2.78 27.23
CA ALA A 32 2.13 2.89 28.68
C ALA A 32 2.42 4.34 29.10
N PHE A 33 3.27 5.04 28.37
CA PHE A 33 3.53 6.45 28.61
C PHE A 33 2.25 7.30 28.50
N ALA A 34 1.47 7.10 27.44
CA ALA A 34 0.22 7.81 27.22
C ALA A 34 -0.85 7.50 28.28
N ALA A 35 -0.94 6.24 28.72
CA ALA A 35 -1.92 5.79 29.71
C ALA A 35 -1.57 6.22 31.15
N VAL A 36 -0.27 6.20 31.52
CA VAL A 36 0.19 6.52 32.88
C VAL A 36 0.34 8.02 33.10
N PHE A 37 0.71 8.76 32.04
CA PHE A 37 0.98 10.21 32.10
C PHE A 37 0.20 10.97 31.02
N PRO A 38 -1.16 10.94 31.00
CA PRO A 38 -1.95 11.48 29.90
C PRO A 38 -1.69 12.97 29.65
N ASP A 39 -1.66 13.81 30.67
CA ASP A 39 -1.42 15.26 30.54
C ASP A 39 -0.03 15.58 29.99
N VAL A 40 0.99 14.82 30.44
CA VAL A 40 2.37 14.96 29.96
C VAL A 40 2.47 14.49 28.51
N ALA A 41 1.77 13.40 28.18
CA ALA A 41 1.72 12.86 26.83
C ALA A 41 1.05 13.84 25.86
N ASP A 42 -0.12 14.39 26.20
CA ASP A 42 -0.81 15.39 25.38
C ASP A 42 0.08 16.62 25.11
N LYS A 43 0.70 17.16 26.16
CA LYS A 43 1.63 18.30 26.02
C LYS A 43 2.80 17.96 25.08
N ASN A 44 3.42 16.80 25.25
CA ASN A 44 4.54 16.39 24.41
C ASN A 44 4.10 16.08 22.96
N PHE A 45 2.94 15.50 22.76
CA PHE A 45 2.38 15.28 21.41
C PHE A 45 2.13 16.61 20.70
N LYS A 46 1.53 17.59 21.34
CA LYS A 46 1.33 18.93 20.77
C LYS A 46 2.66 19.62 20.43
N LEU A 47 3.65 19.54 21.32
CA LEU A 47 4.99 20.07 21.03
C LEU A 47 5.65 19.36 19.85
N LEU A 48 5.59 18.02 19.79
CA LEU A 48 6.13 17.23 18.69
C LEU A 48 5.45 17.59 17.37
N GLN A 49 4.13 17.70 17.37
CA GLN A 49 3.35 18.11 16.20
C GLN A 49 3.79 19.48 15.69
N GLN A 50 3.91 20.46 16.59
CA GLN A 50 4.36 21.80 16.25
C GLN A 50 5.80 21.80 15.69
N GLN A 51 6.71 21.03 16.29
CA GLN A 51 8.08 20.88 15.78
C GLN A 51 8.12 20.28 14.37
N ILE A 52 7.30 19.28 14.11
CA ILE A 52 7.19 18.68 12.77
C ILE A 52 6.62 19.70 11.77
N PHE A 53 5.56 20.41 12.14
CA PHE A 53 4.94 21.41 11.27
C PHE A 53 5.91 22.54 10.91
N THR A 54 6.70 22.99 11.89
CA THR A 54 7.64 24.10 11.69
C THR A 54 8.89 23.66 10.91
N ASN A 55 9.45 22.49 11.21
CA ASN A 55 10.78 22.12 10.74
C ASN A 55 10.78 21.07 9.62
N ALA A 56 9.73 20.24 9.50
CA ALA A 56 9.69 19.12 8.56
C ALA A 56 8.60 19.24 7.48
N SER A 57 7.77 20.29 7.47
CA SER A 57 6.72 20.48 6.48
C SER A 57 7.24 20.44 5.05
N TRP A 58 8.35 21.14 4.78
CA TRP A 58 8.99 21.17 3.47
C TRP A 58 9.39 19.76 2.99
N PHE A 59 9.85 18.93 3.93
CA PHE A 59 10.27 17.56 3.59
C PHE A 59 9.07 16.67 3.23
N TYR A 60 7.95 16.76 3.95
CA TYR A 60 6.74 16.04 3.61
C TYR A 60 6.22 16.40 2.23
N ILE A 61 6.11 17.69 1.94
CA ILE A 61 5.67 18.20 0.64
C ILE A 61 6.60 17.70 -0.47
N LEU A 62 7.91 17.85 -0.29
CA LEU A 62 8.90 17.37 -1.26
C LEU A 62 8.85 15.83 -1.44
N ALA A 63 8.73 15.06 -0.35
CA ALA A 63 8.68 13.61 -0.41
C ALA A 63 7.47 13.13 -1.22
N VAL A 64 6.29 13.68 -0.95
CA VAL A 64 5.06 13.31 -1.68
C VAL A 64 5.11 13.78 -3.14
N ALA A 65 5.67 14.94 -3.42
CA ALA A 65 5.93 15.42 -4.78
C ALA A 65 6.84 14.44 -5.55
N LEU A 66 7.95 14.02 -4.95
CA LEU A 66 8.88 13.05 -5.55
C LEU A 66 8.22 11.68 -5.75
N ILE A 67 7.34 11.25 -4.86
CA ILE A 67 6.55 10.02 -5.01
C ILE A 67 5.64 10.12 -6.23
N LEU A 68 4.84 11.19 -6.34
CA LEU A 68 3.94 11.40 -7.48
C LEU A 68 4.70 11.45 -8.81
N LEU A 69 5.81 12.18 -8.85
CA LEU A 69 6.67 12.26 -10.03
C LEU A 69 7.27 10.89 -10.39
N SER A 70 7.71 10.11 -9.39
CA SER A 70 8.26 8.77 -9.61
C SER A 70 7.24 7.81 -10.18
N VAL A 71 6.03 7.78 -9.63
CA VAL A 71 4.95 6.90 -10.13
C VAL A 71 4.55 7.29 -11.56
N THR A 72 4.40 8.59 -11.82
CA THR A 72 4.09 9.11 -13.16
C THR A 72 5.20 8.74 -14.16
N PHE A 73 6.45 8.95 -13.79
CA PHE A 73 7.61 8.58 -14.60
C PHE A 73 7.62 7.07 -14.91
N LEU A 74 7.38 6.21 -13.92
CA LEU A 74 7.35 4.76 -14.12
C LEU A 74 6.24 4.33 -15.08
N GLY A 75 5.06 4.93 -14.98
CA GLY A 75 3.94 4.65 -15.87
C GLY A 75 4.17 5.09 -17.32
N LEU A 76 4.79 6.26 -17.51
CA LEU A 76 4.99 6.85 -18.84
C LEU A 76 6.28 6.38 -19.55
N SER A 77 7.28 5.91 -18.80
CA SER A 77 8.56 5.47 -19.33
C SER A 77 8.52 4.04 -19.90
N ARG A 78 9.63 3.61 -20.48
CA ARG A 78 9.83 2.22 -20.92
C ARG A 78 9.83 1.18 -19.80
N TYR A 79 9.96 1.59 -18.55
CA TYR A 79 9.77 0.71 -17.39
C TYR A 79 8.31 0.25 -17.25
N GLY A 80 7.37 1.01 -17.80
CA GLY A 80 5.95 0.69 -17.82
C GLY A 80 5.61 -0.67 -18.44
N ASP A 81 6.45 -1.19 -19.32
CA ASP A 81 6.21 -2.46 -20.01
C ASP A 81 6.72 -3.70 -19.23
N ILE A 82 7.36 -3.47 -18.07
CA ILE A 82 7.81 -4.55 -17.19
C ILE A 82 6.62 -5.10 -16.40
N LYS A 83 6.49 -6.43 -16.33
CA LYS A 83 5.43 -7.11 -15.57
C LYS A 83 5.75 -7.24 -14.08
N LEU A 84 4.74 -7.12 -13.27
CA LEU A 84 4.75 -7.43 -11.84
C LEU A 84 4.67 -8.95 -11.63
N GLY A 85 5.72 -9.63 -12.01
CA GLY A 85 5.87 -11.08 -12.04
C GLY A 85 6.82 -11.52 -13.14
N PRO A 86 7.01 -12.83 -13.34
CA PRO A 86 7.75 -13.36 -14.48
C PRO A 86 7.17 -12.87 -15.81
N ASP A 87 7.98 -12.78 -16.87
CA ASP A 87 7.52 -12.24 -18.16
C ASP A 87 6.36 -13.04 -18.80
N HIS A 88 6.24 -14.33 -18.48
CA HIS A 88 5.15 -15.19 -18.90
C HIS A 88 3.90 -15.11 -18.01
N ALA A 89 3.96 -14.42 -16.87
CA ALA A 89 2.82 -14.33 -15.97
C ALA A 89 1.62 -13.65 -16.65
N GLN A 90 0.44 -14.17 -16.37
CA GLN A 90 -0.82 -13.55 -16.74
C GLN A 90 -1.43 -12.90 -15.49
N PRO A 91 -2.24 -11.85 -15.63
CA PRO A 91 -2.97 -11.27 -14.51
C PRO A 91 -3.87 -12.30 -13.82
N ASP A 92 -3.83 -12.34 -12.48
CA ASP A 92 -4.65 -13.28 -11.69
C ASP A 92 -6.15 -12.92 -11.74
N PHE A 93 -6.48 -11.66 -12.06
CA PHE A 93 -7.85 -11.14 -12.11
C PHE A 93 -8.14 -10.45 -13.44
N SER A 94 -9.40 -10.53 -13.90
CA SER A 94 -9.88 -9.75 -15.04
C SER A 94 -9.83 -8.24 -14.74
N TYR A 95 -9.90 -7.37 -15.75
CA TYR A 95 -9.95 -5.91 -15.54
C TYR A 95 -11.13 -5.49 -14.67
N HIS A 96 -12.33 -6.05 -14.90
CA HIS A 96 -13.52 -5.71 -14.11
C HIS A 96 -13.35 -6.06 -12.63
N SER A 97 -12.89 -7.28 -12.33
CA SER A 97 -12.64 -7.70 -10.93
C SER A 97 -11.53 -6.89 -10.29
N TRP A 98 -10.46 -6.61 -11.03
CA TRP A 98 -9.36 -5.82 -10.52
C TRP A 98 -9.75 -4.38 -10.22
N PHE A 99 -10.50 -3.71 -11.12
CA PHE A 99 -11.02 -2.37 -10.89
C PHE A 99 -11.99 -2.31 -9.71
N ALA A 100 -12.87 -3.31 -9.56
CA ALA A 100 -13.75 -3.41 -8.40
C ALA A 100 -12.96 -3.52 -7.07
N MET A 101 -11.87 -4.30 -7.05
CA MET A 101 -10.99 -4.42 -5.89
C MET A 101 -10.22 -3.13 -5.62
N LEU A 102 -9.70 -2.43 -6.66
CA LEU A 102 -9.07 -1.12 -6.49
C LEU A 102 -10.05 -0.08 -5.98
N PHE A 103 -11.29 -0.09 -6.49
CA PHE A 103 -12.36 0.76 -6.01
C PHE A 103 -12.66 0.50 -4.52
N SER A 104 -12.78 -0.76 -4.12
CA SER A 104 -12.99 -1.14 -2.72
C SER A 104 -11.85 -0.67 -1.81
N ALA A 105 -10.61 -0.67 -2.30
CA ALA A 105 -9.47 -0.13 -1.56
C ALA A 105 -9.54 1.39 -1.35
N GLY A 106 -10.24 2.10 -2.24
CA GLY A 106 -10.45 3.56 -2.17
C GLY A 106 -11.49 3.99 -1.14
N MET A 107 -12.34 3.08 -0.73
CA MET A 107 -13.40 3.36 0.22
C MET A 107 -12.92 3.14 1.65
N GLY A 108 -13.20 4.09 2.51
CA GLY A 108 -12.79 3.99 3.91
C GLY A 108 -13.49 5.02 4.81
N ILE A 109 -13.22 4.92 6.11
CA ILE A 109 -13.77 5.80 7.14
C ILE A 109 -13.50 7.28 6.82
N GLY A 110 -12.33 7.59 6.27
CA GLY A 110 -11.96 8.95 5.94
C GLY A 110 -12.92 9.64 4.98
N LEU A 111 -13.41 8.94 3.95
CA LEU A 111 -14.42 9.49 3.03
C LEU A 111 -15.75 9.82 3.72
N MET A 112 -16.16 8.98 4.67
CA MET A 112 -17.36 9.21 5.45
C MET A 112 -17.18 10.38 6.41
N PHE A 113 -16.00 10.50 7.02
CA PHE A 113 -15.71 11.53 8.02
C PHE A 113 -15.50 12.91 7.39
N PHE A 114 -14.76 12.99 6.29
CA PHE A 114 -14.34 14.24 5.68
C PHE A 114 -15.11 14.64 4.41
N GLY A 115 -15.94 13.76 3.86
CA GLY A 115 -16.65 14.03 2.60
C GLY A 115 -17.55 15.26 2.61
N VAL A 116 -18.13 15.58 3.76
CA VAL A 116 -18.88 16.82 4.01
C VAL A 116 -18.00 17.86 4.70
N ALA A 117 -17.29 17.45 5.75
CA ALA A 117 -16.63 18.35 6.66
C ALA A 117 -15.49 19.15 6.02
N GLU A 118 -14.61 18.48 5.27
CA GLU A 118 -13.44 19.16 4.70
C GLU A 118 -13.81 20.24 3.67
N PRO A 119 -14.64 19.96 2.65
CA PRO A 119 -15.08 21.00 1.71
C PRO A 119 -15.73 22.19 2.40
N VAL A 120 -16.57 21.95 3.42
CA VAL A 120 -17.22 23.02 4.19
C VAL A 120 -16.21 23.81 5.01
N MET A 121 -15.28 23.16 5.70
CA MET A 121 -14.26 23.85 6.48
C MET A 121 -13.36 24.72 5.61
N HIS A 122 -12.96 24.23 4.42
CA HIS A 122 -12.19 25.05 3.48
C HIS A 122 -13.01 26.20 2.88
N TYR A 123 -14.31 26.03 2.73
CA TYR A 123 -15.20 27.10 2.30
C TYR A 123 -15.35 28.20 3.37
N LEU A 124 -15.51 27.79 4.64
CA LEU A 124 -15.66 28.70 5.78
C LEU A 124 -14.34 29.30 6.27
N SER A 125 -13.21 28.63 6.03
CA SER A 125 -11.88 29.03 6.49
C SER A 125 -10.80 28.64 5.46
N PRO A 126 -10.78 29.26 4.27
CA PRO A 126 -9.79 28.96 3.26
C PRO A 126 -8.40 29.41 3.71
N PRO A 127 -7.30 28.75 3.27
CA PRO A 127 -5.95 29.17 3.61
C PRO A 127 -5.60 30.56 3.06
N VAL A 128 -6.18 30.91 1.93
CA VAL A 128 -5.97 32.21 1.25
C VAL A 128 -7.30 32.69 0.68
N GLY A 129 -7.53 34.00 0.74
CA GLY A 129 -8.72 34.64 0.19
C GLY A 129 -9.81 34.90 1.22
N THR A 130 -10.96 35.36 0.73
CA THR A 130 -12.14 35.70 1.56
C THR A 130 -13.06 34.49 1.70
N PRO A 131 -13.40 34.07 2.94
CA PRO A 131 -14.33 32.98 3.18
C PRO A 131 -15.73 33.26 2.62
N GLU A 132 -16.52 32.22 2.46
CA GLU A 132 -17.95 32.25 2.08
C GLU A 132 -18.23 32.91 0.72
N THR A 133 -17.24 32.90 -0.16
CA THR A 133 -17.37 33.39 -1.54
C THR A 133 -17.39 32.27 -2.56
N VAL A 134 -17.83 32.53 -3.79
CA VAL A 134 -17.73 31.57 -4.91
C VAL A 134 -16.27 31.15 -5.14
N ALA A 135 -15.30 32.07 -4.96
CA ALA A 135 -13.89 31.74 -5.08
C ALA A 135 -13.45 30.75 -3.97
N ALA A 136 -13.90 30.98 -2.73
CA ALA A 136 -13.64 30.06 -1.62
C ALA A 136 -14.26 28.68 -1.86
N ALA A 137 -15.47 28.60 -2.43
CA ALA A 137 -16.12 27.33 -2.77
C ALA A 137 -15.31 26.54 -3.83
N LYS A 138 -14.82 27.20 -4.86
CA LYS A 138 -13.96 26.58 -5.88
C LYS A 138 -12.63 26.11 -5.29
N GLU A 139 -12.01 26.94 -4.46
CA GLU A 139 -10.75 26.63 -3.80
C GLU A 139 -10.92 25.46 -2.81
N ALA A 140 -12.00 25.44 -2.03
CA ALA A 140 -12.33 24.35 -1.12
C ALA A 140 -12.36 23.00 -1.82
N MET A 141 -13.03 22.92 -2.97
CA MET A 141 -13.11 21.68 -3.74
C MET A 141 -11.77 21.28 -4.37
N ARG A 142 -10.96 22.25 -4.83
CA ARG A 142 -9.62 21.99 -5.37
C ARG A 142 -8.68 21.44 -4.30
N LEU A 143 -8.72 22.00 -3.08
CA LEU A 143 -7.96 21.52 -1.94
C LEU A 143 -8.39 20.12 -1.51
N THR A 144 -9.70 19.88 -1.44
CA THR A 144 -10.25 18.55 -1.17
C THR A 144 -9.79 17.54 -2.21
N PHE A 145 -9.86 17.88 -3.50
CA PHE A 145 -9.37 17.01 -4.56
C PHE A 145 -7.85 16.77 -4.50
N PHE A 146 -7.09 17.78 -4.07
CA PHE A 146 -5.66 17.68 -3.85
C PHE A 146 -5.31 16.66 -2.75
N HIS A 147 -6.03 16.68 -1.64
CA HIS A 147 -5.79 15.77 -0.53
C HIS A 147 -6.22 14.32 -0.82
N TRP A 148 -7.30 14.12 -1.59
CA TRP A 148 -7.91 12.81 -1.82
C TRP A 148 -7.69 12.23 -3.22
N GLY A 149 -7.05 12.98 -4.10
CA GLY A 149 -6.82 12.61 -5.49
C GLY A 149 -5.48 11.90 -5.71
N LEU A 150 -4.78 12.31 -6.77
CA LEU A 150 -3.60 11.61 -7.29
C LEU A 150 -2.46 11.45 -6.29
N HIS A 151 -2.28 12.38 -5.35
CA HIS A 151 -1.21 12.32 -4.34
C HIS A 151 -1.38 11.14 -3.39
N ALA A 152 -2.58 10.95 -2.84
CA ALA A 152 -2.92 9.82 -1.98
C ALA A 152 -2.66 8.50 -2.70
N TRP A 153 -3.16 8.39 -3.94
CA TRP A 153 -3.05 7.16 -4.73
C TRP A 153 -1.63 6.93 -5.24
N ALA A 154 -0.82 7.95 -5.47
CA ALA A 154 0.59 7.80 -5.78
C ALA A 154 1.39 7.22 -4.61
N ILE A 155 1.09 7.62 -3.36
CA ILE A 155 1.72 7.04 -2.16
C ILE A 155 1.39 5.55 -2.05
N TYR A 156 0.14 5.17 -2.27
CA TYR A 156 -0.26 3.75 -2.25
C TYR A 156 0.32 2.97 -3.42
N ALA A 157 0.32 3.56 -4.62
CA ALA A 157 0.85 2.94 -5.82
C ALA A 157 2.34 2.62 -5.71
N ILE A 158 3.15 3.54 -5.19
CA ILE A 158 4.60 3.29 -5.11
C ILE A 158 4.93 2.17 -4.13
N VAL A 159 4.26 2.11 -2.97
CA VAL A 159 4.45 1.03 -2.00
C VAL A 159 3.99 -0.30 -2.60
N ALA A 160 2.82 -0.34 -3.23
CA ALA A 160 2.30 -1.56 -3.87
C ALA A 160 3.21 -2.02 -5.02
N LEU A 161 3.72 -1.09 -5.82
CA LEU A 161 4.65 -1.38 -6.91
C LEU A 161 5.96 -2.00 -6.40
N ILE A 162 6.53 -1.43 -5.33
CA ILE A 162 7.72 -1.96 -4.68
C ILE A 162 7.47 -3.40 -4.19
N LEU A 163 6.39 -3.60 -3.44
CA LEU A 163 6.04 -4.91 -2.90
C LEU A 163 5.82 -5.94 -4.00
N ALA A 164 5.01 -5.62 -5.02
CA ALA A 164 4.71 -6.52 -6.12
C ALA A 164 5.95 -6.85 -6.97
N PHE A 165 6.74 -5.84 -7.32
CA PHE A 165 7.93 -6.02 -8.16
C PHE A 165 8.97 -6.91 -7.48
N PHE A 166 9.34 -6.61 -6.24
CA PHE A 166 10.37 -7.38 -5.56
C PHE A 166 9.91 -8.78 -5.15
N SER A 167 8.65 -8.92 -4.74
CA SER A 167 8.14 -10.22 -4.32
C SER A 167 7.80 -11.12 -5.50
N TYR A 168 6.99 -10.66 -6.43
CA TYR A 168 6.48 -11.54 -7.50
C TYR A 168 7.44 -11.75 -8.65
N ARG A 169 8.29 -10.75 -8.94
CA ARG A 169 9.27 -10.85 -10.03
C ARG A 169 10.62 -11.38 -9.56
N HIS A 170 11.07 -10.99 -8.37
CA HIS A 170 12.38 -11.36 -7.85
C HIS A 170 12.36 -12.41 -6.75
N GLY A 171 11.19 -12.81 -6.24
CA GLY A 171 11.04 -13.84 -5.20
C GLY A 171 11.56 -13.41 -3.83
N LEU A 172 11.67 -12.09 -3.58
CA LEU A 172 12.09 -11.53 -2.31
C LEU A 172 10.88 -11.45 -1.33
N PRO A 173 11.13 -11.27 -0.02
CA PRO A 173 10.06 -11.13 0.97
C PRO A 173 9.03 -10.05 0.61
N LEU A 174 7.75 -10.28 0.92
CA LEU A 174 6.67 -9.31 0.69
C LEU A 174 6.68 -8.22 1.77
N THR A 175 7.79 -7.51 1.88
CA THR A 175 8.02 -6.40 2.81
C THR A 175 8.89 -5.34 2.17
N LEU A 176 8.88 -4.12 2.73
CA LEU A 176 9.61 -2.98 2.16
C LEU A 176 11.14 -3.13 2.20
N ARG A 177 11.69 -3.97 3.12
CA ARG A 177 13.13 -4.26 3.13
C ARG A 177 13.65 -4.75 1.78
N SER A 178 12.81 -5.43 1.01
CA SER A 178 13.16 -6.01 -0.29
C SER A 178 13.57 -4.97 -1.32
N ALA A 179 13.07 -3.73 -1.21
CA ALA A 179 13.47 -2.61 -2.06
C ALA A 179 14.93 -2.20 -1.87
N LEU A 180 15.52 -2.50 -0.72
CA LEU A 180 16.92 -2.21 -0.44
C LEU A 180 17.88 -3.26 -1.01
N TYR A 181 17.37 -4.42 -1.48
CA TYR A 181 18.22 -5.49 -2.01
C TYR A 181 19.19 -5.04 -3.12
N PRO A 182 18.78 -4.20 -4.08
CA PRO A 182 19.69 -3.70 -5.12
C PRO A 182 20.80 -2.78 -4.58
N ILE A 183 20.66 -2.27 -3.35
CA ILE A 183 21.60 -1.33 -2.72
C ILE A 183 22.56 -2.06 -1.78
N ILE A 184 22.02 -2.91 -0.88
CA ILE A 184 22.79 -3.54 0.21
C ILE A 184 22.84 -5.07 0.15
N GLY A 185 22.24 -5.70 -0.87
CA GLY A 185 22.25 -7.16 -1.05
C GLY A 185 21.59 -7.89 0.11
N ASP A 186 22.18 -9.01 0.53
CA ASP A 186 21.63 -9.88 1.59
C ASP A 186 21.60 -9.24 2.99
N ARG A 187 22.19 -8.05 3.16
CA ARG A 187 22.07 -7.28 4.41
C ARG A 187 20.65 -6.86 4.73
N ILE A 188 19.70 -7.00 3.78
CA ILE A 188 18.27 -6.83 4.06
C ILE A 188 17.72 -7.82 5.09
N TYR A 189 18.38 -8.96 5.30
CA TYR A 189 18.01 -9.95 6.33
C TYR A 189 18.58 -9.62 7.71
N GLY A 190 19.40 -8.58 7.81
CA GLY A 190 20.04 -8.10 9.04
C GLY A 190 19.31 -6.91 9.67
N PRO A 191 19.99 -6.20 10.60
CA PRO A 191 19.41 -5.10 11.39
C PRO A 191 18.81 -3.97 10.56
N ILE A 192 19.39 -3.63 9.40
CA ILE A 192 18.86 -2.57 8.52
C ILE A 192 17.49 -2.94 7.98
N GLY A 193 17.32 -4.17 7.46
CA GLY A 193 16.02 -4.63 6.99
C GLY A 193 15.01 -4.78 8.12
N HIS A 194 15.45 -5.21 9.31
CA HIS A 194 14.57 -5.26 10.48
C HIS A 194 14.07 -3.86 10.86
N ALA A 195 14.94 -2.84 10.85
CA ALA A 195 14.54 -1.45 11.13
C ALA A 195 13.48 -0.96 10.12
N VAL A 196 13.65 -1.24 8.83
CA VAL A 196 12.67 -0.87 7.79
C VAL A 196 11.30 -1.48 8.08
N ASP A 197 11.25 -2.77 8.40
CA ASP A 197 9.96 -3.42 8.68
C ASP A 197 9.38 -2.98 10.03
N ILE A 198 10.20 -2.66 11.04
CA ILE A 198 9.75 -2.09 12.32
C ILE A 198 9.04 -0.75 12.08
N PHE A 199 9.64 0.15 11.29
CA PHE A 199 8.99 1.44 10.96
C PHE A 199 7.72 1.24 10.15
N ALA A 200 7.67 0.27 9.23
CA ALA A 200 6.46 -0.07 8.50
C ALA A 200 5.34 -0.60 9.41
N VAL A 201 5.67 -1.47 10.38
CA VAL A 201 4.73 -1.98 11.39
C VAL A 201 4.20 -0.84 12.25
N ILE A 202 5.10 -0.01 12.82
CA ILE A 202 4.73 1.11 13.69
C ILE A 202 3.84 2.11 12.94
N GLY A 203 4.24 2.52 11.73
CA GLY A 203 3.44 3.42 10.90
C GLY A 203 2.06 2.85 10.61
N THR A 204 1.98 1.58 10.22
CA THR A 204 0.70 0.91 9.93
C THR A 204 -0.19 0.85 11.17
N VAL A 205 0.33 0.47 12.34
CA VAL A 205 -0.45 0.40 13.59
C VAL A 205 -1.03 1.77 13.95
N PHE A 206 -0.23 2.84 13.89
CA PHE A 206 -0.71 4.18 14.21
C PHE A 206 -1.65 4.74 13.15
N GLY A 207 -1.39 4.49 11.86
CA GLY A 207 -2.28 4.87 10.78
C GLY A 207 -3.66 4.22 10.90
N VAL A 208 -3.71 2.91 11.18
CA VAL A 208 -4.97 2.18 11.41
C VAL A 208 -5.64 2.67 12.70
N ALA A 209 -4.91 2.83 13.81
CA ALA A 209 -5.46 3.33 15.07
C ALA A 209 -6.09 4.73 14.92
N THR A 210 -5.49 5.62 14.11
CA THR A 210 -6.07 6.94 13.79
C THR A 210 -7.39 6.80 13.04
N SER A 211 -7.47 5.90 12.07
CA SER A 211 -8.73 5.62 11.35
C SER A 211 -9.79 5.02 12.26
N LEU A 212 -9.38 4.15 13.22
CA LEU A 212 -10.28 3.65 14.26
C LEU A 212 -10.80 4.79 15.13
N GLY A 213 -9.96 5.77 15.47
CA GLY A 213 -10.35 7.00 16.17
C GLY A 213 -11.41 7.79 15.42
N TYR A 214 -11.20 8.08 14.14
CA TYR A 214 -12.21 8.73 13.30
C TYR A 214 -13.52 7.92 13.24
N GLY A 215 -13.40 6.60 13.05
CA GLY A 215 -14.56 5.72 12.96
C GLY A 215 -15.38 5.70 14.24
N VAL A 216 -14.75 5.60 15.40
CA VAL A 216 -15.48 5.57 16.68
C VAL A 216 -16.17 6.89 17.01
N LEU A 217 -15.52 8.02 16.71
CA LEU A 217 -16.13 9.33 16.87
C LEU A 217 -17.39 9.45 15.99
N GLN A 218 -17.28 9.03 14.73
CA GLN A 218 -18.40 9.10 13.79
C GLN A 218 -19.52 8.11 14.14
N VAL A 219 -19.21 6.88 14.62
CA VAL A 219 -20.22 5.93 15.08
C VAL A 219 -20.93 6.48 16.34
N ASN A 220 -20.18 7.06 17.29
CA ASN A 220 -20.80 7.67 18.49
C ASN A 220 -21.71 8.86 18.09
N ALA A 221 -21.26 9.70 17.14
CA ALA A 221 -22.08 10.78 16.60
C ALA A 221 -23.36 10.26 15.92
N GLY A 222 -23.28 9.21 15.12
CA GLY A 222 -24.42 8.56 14.50
C GLY A 222 -25.39 7.94 15.49
N LEU A 223 -24.90 7.30 16.54
CA LEU A 223 -25.70 6.76 17.64
C LEU A 223 -26.39 7.87 18.44
N ASN A 224 -25.71 8.99 18.65
CA ASN A 224 -26.30 10.16 19.27
C ASN A 224 -27.45 10.73 18.42
N HIS A 225 -27.15 10.91 17.12
CA HIS A 225 -28.12 11.46 16.16
C HIS A 225 -29.38 10.59 16.02
N LEU A 226 -29.25 9.26 15.93
CA LEU A 226 -30.36 8.35 15.69
C LEU A 226 -31.08 7.89 16.96
N PHE A 227 -30.35 7.74 18.06
CA PHE A 227 -30.84 7.06 19.27
C PHE A 227 -30.63 7.86 20.57
N GLY A 228 -30.03 9.06 20.49
CA GLY A 228 -29.76 9.89 21.66
C GLY A 228 -28.69 9.38 22.60
N VAL A 229 -27.80 8.46 22.13
CA VAL A 229 -26.68 7.96 22.93
C VAL A 229 -25.69 9.10 23.21
N PRO A 230 -25.24 9.33 24.46
CA PRO A 230 -24.39 10.46 24.77
C PRO A 230 -23.02 10.36 24.06
N ILE A 231 -22.48 11.49 23.60
CA ILE A 231 -21.14 11.59 23.06
C ILE A 231 -20.17 11.81 24.21
N ASN A 232 -19.44 10.75 24.60
CA ASN A 232 -18.44 10.82 25.66
C ASN A 232 -17.40 9.72 25.53
N GLU A 233 -16.28 9.86 26.24
CA GLU A 233 -15.15 8.91 26.21
C GLU A 233 -15.57 7.49 26.60
N THR A 234 -16.46 7.31 27.57
CA THR A 234 -16.89 5.97 28.01
C THR A 234 -17.57 5.21 26.88
N VAL A 235 -18.49 5.86 26.15
CA VAL A 235 -19.18 5.27 24.99
C VAL A 235 -18.16 4.97 23.89
N GLN A 236 -17.22 5.87 23.62
CA GLN A 236 -16.17 5.69 22.61
C GLN A 236 -15.28 4.50 22.95
N VAL A 237 -14.84 4.33 24.19
CA VAL A 237 -14.06 3.18 24.64
C VAL A 237 -14.86 1.88 24.48
N ILE A 238 -16.13 1.86 24.87
CA ILE A 238 -16.99 0.68 24.69
C ILE A 238 -17.10 0.33 23.20
N LEU A 239 -17.30 1.31 22.33
CA LEU A 239 -17.38 1.10 20.89
C LEU A 239 -16.08 0.53 20.31
N ILE A 240 -14.91 1.06 20.73
CA ILE A 240 -13.62 0.49 20.30
C ILE A 240 -13.50 -0.97 20.74
N VAL A 241 -13.85 -1.28 21.99
CA VAL A 241 -13.77 -2.65 22.53
C VAL A 241 -14.67 -3.60 21.73
N VAL A 242 -15.94 -3.20 21.51
CA VAL A 242 -16.91 -4.03 20.78
C VAL A 242 -16.45 -4.26 19.34
N ILE A 243 -16.08 -3.20 18.63
CA ILE A 243 -15.71 -3.30 17.21
C ILE A 243 -14.38 -4.04 17.04
N THR A 244 -13.39 -3.79 17.93
CA THR A 244 -12.13 -4.56 17.94
C THR A 244 -12.39 -6.03 18.26
N GLY A 245 -13.34 -6.33 19.15
CA GLY A 245 -13.78 -7.69 19.43
C GLY A 245 -14.36 -8.36 18.19
N LEU A 246 -15.25 -7.68 17.46
CA LEU A 246 -15.83 -8.18 16.20
C LEU A 246 -14.75 -8.39 15.13
N ALA A 247 -13.83 -7.45 14.97
CA ALA A 247 -12.70 -7.59 14.06
C ALA A 247 -11.80 -8.78 14.44
N THR A 248 -11.55 -8.99 15.73
CA THR A 248 -10.75 -10.13 16.22
C THR A 248 -11.45 -11.46 15.95
N ILE A 249 -12.75 -11.55 16.15
CA ILE A 249 -13.55 -12.74 15.78
C ILE A 249 -13.46 -13.02 14.28
N SER A 250 -13.52 -11.99 13.44
CA SER A 250 -13.35 -12.09 12.00
C SER A 250 -11.97 -12.66 11.63
N VAL A 251 -10.91 -12.13 12.22
CA VAL A 251 -9.52 -12.59 12.02
C VAL A 251 -9.33 -14.07 12.40
N VAL A 252 -9.94 -14.50 13.52
CA VAL A 252 -9.81 -15.88 14.05
C VAL A 252 -10.58 -16.89 13.20
N SER A 253 -11.76 -16.51 12.77
CA SER A 253 -12.67 -17.42 12.08
C SER A 253 -12.18 -17.82 10.69
N GLY A 254 -11.14 -17.13 10.16
CA GLY A 254 -10.61 -17.38 8.82
C GLY A 254 -11.69 -17.23 7.73
N LEU A 255 -12.68 -16.40 8.01
CA LEU A 255 -13.84 -16.18 7.17
C LEU A 255 -13.46 -15.31 5.95
N ASP A 256 -12.54 -15.78 5.09
CA ASP A 256 -12.33 -15.16 3.78
C ASP A 256 -13.65 -14.86 3.07
N LYS A 257 -14.65 -15.73 3.25
CA LYS A 257 -16.01 -15.52 2.75
C LYS A 257 -16.76 -14.41 3.50
N GLY A 258 -16.62 -14.31 4.83
CA GLY A 258 -17.32 -13.31 5.64
C GLY A 258 -16.82 -11.90 5.38
N ILE A 259 -15.51 -11.71 5.37
CA ILE A 259 -14.85 -10.43 5.04
C ILE A 259 -15.24 -9.99 3.63
N ARG A 260 -15.21 -10.91 2.68
CA ARG A 260 -15.62 -10.63 1.30
C ARG A 260 -17.07 -10.18 1.21
N ILE A 261 -18.00 -10.85 1.88
CA ILE A 261 -19.43 -10.48 1.90
C ILE A 261 -19.61 -9.10 2.53
N LEU A 262 -18.96 -8.82 3.67
CA LEU A 262 -19.03 -7.51 4.32
C LEU A 262 -18.45 -6.40 3.43
N SER A 263 -17.34 -6.66 2.73
CA SER A 263 -16.73 -5.70 1.82
C SER A 263 -17.61 -5.44 0.58
N GLU A 264 -18.21 -6.49 0.00
CA GLU A 264 -19.14 -6.37 -1.12
C GLU A 264 -20.42 -5.62 -0.71
N LEU A 265 -20.96 -5.92 0.48
CA LEU A 265 -22.10 -5.19 1.06
C LEU A 265 -21.76 -3.70 1.25
N ASN A 266 -20.61 -3.42 1.83
CA ASN A 266 -20.19 -2.05 2.11
C ASN A 266 -20.02 -1.23 0.83
N LEU A 267 -19.43 -1.84 -0.21
CA LEU A 267 -19.33 -1.25 -1.53
C LEU A 267 -20.72 -0.95 -2.12
N GLY A 268 -21.65 -1.90 -2.00
CA GLY A 268 -23.03 -1.73 -2.43
C GLY A 268 -23.74 -0.58 -1.71
N LEU A 269 -23.57 -0.50 -0.39
CA LEU A 269 -24.14 0.58 0.43
C LEU A 269 -23.51 1.94 0.07
N ALA A 270 -22.20 1.98 -0.21
CA ALA A 270 -21.53 3.21 -0.61
C ALA A 270 -22.04 3.74 -1.97
N VAL A 271 -22.17 2.87 -2.95
CA VAL A 271 -22.74 3.25 -4.26
C VAL A 271 -24.21 3.66 -4.12
N LEU A 272 -24.97 2.96 -3.28
CA LEU A 272 -26.37 3.31 -2.99
C LEU A 272 -26.48 4.69 -2.35
N LEU A 273 -25.71 4.96 -1.28
CA LEU A 273 -25.74 6.25 -0.59
C LEU A 273 -25.30 7.39 -1.52
N LEU A 274 -24.24 7.19 -2.30
CA LEU A 274 -23.79 8.14 -3.32
C LEU A 274 -24.89 8.45 -4.34
N ALA A 275 -25.54 7.42 -4.87
CA ALA A 275 -26.61 7.56 -5.84
C ALA A 275 -27.84 8.27 -5.25
N LEU A 276 -28.21 7.94 -4.01
CA LEU A 276 -29.32 8.59 -3.33
C LEU A 276 -29.05 10.09 -3.12
N VAL A 277 -27.89 10.47 -2.59
CA VAL A 277 -27.54 11.88 -2.39
C VAL A 277 -27.44 12.62 -3.73
N LEU A 278 -26.86 11.99 -4.77
CA LEU A 278 -26.80 12.57 -6.11
C LEU A 278 -28.19 12.81 -6.70
N CYS A 279 -29.12 11.87 -6.56
CA CYS A 279 -30.47 11.96 -7.15
C CYS A 279 -31.39 12.86 -6.36
N LEU A 280 -31.24 12.91 -5.03
CA LEU A 280 -32.07 13.75 -4.14
C LEU A 280 -31.55 15.18 -4.05
N GLY A 281 -30.28 15.41 -4.40
CA GLY A 281 -29.64 16.71 -4.42
C GLY A 281 -29.80 17.44 -5.76
N PRO A 282 -29.06 18.53 -5.96
CA PRO A 282 -29.07 19.29 -7.22
C PRO A 282 -28.22 18.58 -8.30
N THR A 283 -28.68 17.43 -8.78
CA THR A 283 -27.95 16.49 -9.67
C THR A 283 -27.20 17.17 -10.80
N VAL A 284 -27.86 18.05 -11.56
CA VAL A 284 -27.22 18.71 -12.74
C VAL A 284 -26.10 19.64 -12.30
N LEU A 285 -26.26 20.34 -11.17
CA LEU A 285 -25.23 21.18 -10.59
C LEU A 285 -24.02 20.32 -10.16
N LEU A 286 -24.26 19.20 -9.49
CA LEU A 286 -23.22 18.31 -9.03
C LEU A 286 -22.39 17.72 -10.19
N LEU A 287 -23.04 17.31 -11.27
CA LEU A 287 -22.37 16.83 -12.47
C LEU A 287 -21.52 17.93 -13.15
N LYS A 288 -22.06 19.16 -13.23
CA LYS A 288 -21.30 20.32 -13.71
C LYS A 288 -20.10 20.63 -12.82
N SER A 289 -20.33 20.62 -11.50
CA SER A 289 -19.27 20.85 -10.50
C SER A 289 -18.17 19.80 -10.56
N PHE A 290 -18.52 18.53 -10.77
CA PHE A 290 -17.53 17.45 -10.94
C PHE A 290 -16.58 17.74 -12.11
N VAL A 291 -17.11 18.13 -13.26
CA VAL A 291 -16.31 18.47 -14.45
C VAL A 291 -15.44 19.70 -14.19
N GLU A 292 -16.03 20.76 -13.62
CA GLU A 292 -15.30 22.02 -13.34
C GLU A 292 -14.22 21.84 -12.26
N ASN A 293 -14.52 21.14 -11.18
CA ASN A 293 -13.56 20.86 -10.09
C ASN A 293 -12.41 19.98 -10.58
N THR A 294 -12.69 18.97 -11.42
CA THR A 294 -11.66 18.11 -11.99
C THR A 294 -10.72 18.92 -12.90
N GLY A 295 -11.26 19.78 -13.75
CA GLY A 295 -10.46 20.68 -14.58
C GLY A 295 -9.60 21.64 -13.75
N GLY A 296 -10.22 22.26 -12.72
CA GLY A 296 -9.51 23.16 -11.80
C GLY A 296 -8.40 22.44 -11.02
N TYR A 297 -8.66 21.24 -10.51
CA TYR A 297 -7.67 20.42 -9.82
C TYR A 297 -6.47 20.06 -10.71
N LEU A 298 -6.74 19.58 -11.93
CA LEU A 298 -5.69 19.18 -12.86
C LEU A 298 -4.86 20.38 -13.34
N SER A 299 -5.49 21.55 -13.56
CA SER A 299 -4.78 22.76 -13.98
C SER A 299 -3.84 23.30 -12.91
N GLU A 300 -4.17 23.15 -11.63
CA GLU A 300 -3.38 23.62 -10.50
C GLU A 300 -2.52 22.52 -9.83
N LEU A 301 -2.52 21.31 -10.39
CA LEU A 301 -1.87 20.15 -9.77
C LEU A 301 -0.41 20.41 -9.40
N VAL A 302 0.37 20.99 -10.32
CA VAL A 302 1.80 21.25 -10.09
C VAL A 302 1.99 22.32 -9.02
N SER A 303 1.27 23.44 -9.10
CA SER A 303 1.40 24.53 -8.14
C SER A 303 1.02 24.09 -6.72
N LYS A 304 -0.08 23.34 -6.58
CA LYS A 304 -0.53 22.79 -5.28
C LYS A 304 0.47 21.77 -4.72
N THR A 305 1.05 20.93 -5.58
CA THR A 305 2.04 19.89 -5.18
C THR A 305 3.23 20.47 -4.44
N PHE A 306 3.69 21.67 -4.80
CA PHE A 306 4.88 22.32 -4.21
C PHE A 306 4.53 23.50 -3.31
N ASN A 307 3.25 23.75 -3.02
CA ASN A 307 2.85 24.89 -2.22
C ASN A 307 3.12 24.64 -0.72
N LEU A 308 3.90 25.54 -0.11
CA LEU A 308 4.25 25.53 1.30
C LEU A 308 3.69 26.75 2.04
N TYR A 309 2.99 27.64 1.35
CA TYR A 309 2.55 28.93 1.89
C TYR A 309 3.69 29.73 2.56
N ALA A 310 4.92 29.60 2.01
CA ALA A 310 6.12 30.21 2.60
C ALA A 310 6.08 31.73 2.68
N TYR A 311 5.32 32.38 1.81
CA TYR A 311 5.10 33.82 1.78
C TYR A 311 3.84 34.27 2.54
N GLU A 312 3.10 33.32 3.11
CA GLU A 312 1.80 33.49 3.78
C GLU A 312 1.84 32.84 5.17
N PRO A 313 2.57 33.44 6.16
CA PRO A 313 2.79 32.79 7.45
C PRO A 313 1.53 32.39 8.22
N LYS A 314 0.42 33.12 8.00
CA LYS A 314 -0.87 32.80 8.62
C LYS A 314 -1.45 31.46 8.17
N SER A 315 -1.06 30.98 6.99
CA SER A 315 -1.53 29.73 6.41
C SER A 315 -0.70 28.49 6.84
N SER A 316 0.39 28.68 7.57
CA SER A 316 1.26 27.59 8.03
C SER A 316 0.55 26.62 8.97
N ASN A 317 -0.33 27.11 9.85
CA ASN A 317 -1.13 26.26 10.74
C ASN A 317 -2.16 25.46 9.95
N TRP A 318 -2.74 26.03 8.90
CA TRP A 318 -3.65 25.35 7.99
C TRP A 318 -2.92 24.21 7.26
N LEU A 319 -1.73 24.46 6.73
CA LEU A 319 -0.90 23.45 6.07
C LEU A 319 -0.63 22.27 7.01
N GLY A 320 -0.28 22.54 8.26
CA GLY A 320 -0.03 21.54 9.29
C GLY A 320 -1.26 20.68 9.60
N GLY A 321 -2.39 21.35 9.87
CA GLY A 321 -3.65 20.72 10.26
C GLY A 321 -4.36 19.95 9.14
N TRP A 322 -4.03 20.22 7.88
CA TRP A 322 -4.67 19.61 6.71
C TRP A 322 -3.69 18.81 5.86
N THR A 323 -2.88 19.46 5.05
CA THR A 323 -2.03 18.76 4.07
C THR A 323 -1.03 17.81 4.72
N LEU A 324 -0.35 18.23 5.80
CA LEU A 324 0.62 17.38 6.49
C LEU A 324 -0.06 16.25 7.24
N LEU A 325 -1.25 16.48 7.80
CA LEU A 325 -2.07 15.45 8.40
C LEU A 325 -2.40 14.36 7.36
N TYR A 326 -2.88 14.74 6.18
CA TYR A 326 -3.20 13.80 5.13
C TYR A 326 -1.96 13.05 4.61
N TRP A 327 -0.86 13.76 4.35
CA TRP A 327 0.38 13.09 3.92
C TRP A 327 0.91 12.13 4.96
N GLY A 328 0.91 12.51 6.24
CA GLY A 328 1.26 11.61 7.34
C GLY A 328 0.35 10.38 7.41
N TRP A 329 -0.95 10.58 7.29
CA TRP A 329 -1.95 9.51 7.33
C TRP A 329 -1.80 8.56 6.13
N TRP A 330 -1.72 9.08 4.91
CA TRP A 330 -1.53 8.26 3.70
C TRP A 330 -0.22 7.48 3.72
N LEU A 331 0.89 8.10 4.15
CA LEU A 331 2.17 7.42 4.29
C LEU A 331 2.09 6.28 5.31
N SER A 332 1.50 6.51 6.48
CA SER A 332 1.32 5.49 7.51
C SER A 332 0.38 4.36 7.08
N TRP A 333 -0.65 4.66 6.31
CA TRP A 333 -1.57 3.67 5.73
C TRP A 333 -0.99 2.91 4.54
N SER A 334 0.02 3.45 3.91
CA SER A 334 0.50 2.93 2.63
C SER A 334 1.03 1.48 2.67
N PRO A 335 1.66 0.96 3.75
CA PRO A 335 2.03 -0.46 3.79
C PRO A 335 0.80 -1.37 3.77
N PHE A 336 -0.30 -0.98 4.43
CA PHE A 336 -1.54 -1.71 4.45
C PHE A 336 -2.23 -1.73 3.09
N VAL A 337 -2.56 -0.56 2.54
CA VAL A 337 -3.23 -0.43 1.25
C VAL A 337 -2.34 -0.94 0.12
N GLY A 338 -1.03 -0.63 0.18
CA GLY A 338 -0.05 -1.08 -0.79
C GLY A 338 0.10 -2.59 -0.87
N MET A 339 0.05 -3.30 0.26
CA MET A 339 0.09 -4.76 0.26
C MET A 339 -1.17 -5.37 -0.37
N PHE A 340 -2.34 -4.80 -0.11
CA PHE A 340 -3.58 -5.24 -0.74
C PHE A 340 -3.52 -5.04 -2.26
N ILE A 341 -3.16 -3.83 -2.71
CA ILE A 341 -3.06 -3.51 -4.14
C ILE A 341 -2.01 -4.41 -4.83
N ALA A 342 -0.87 -4.67 -4.18
CA ALA A 342 0.16 -5.57 -4.70
C ALA A 342 -0.39 -6.97 -4.95
N ARG A 343 -1.12 -7.53 -3.98
CA ARG A 343 -1.69 -8.89 -4.07
C ARG A 343 -2.66 -9.05 -5.23
N VAL A 344 -3.48 -8.04 -5.50
CA VAL A 344 -4.49 -8.11 -6.57
C VAL A 344 -3.93 -7.74 -7.95
N SER A 345 -2.68 -7.25 -8.02
CA SER A 345 -2.10 -6.70 -9.26
C SER A 345 -1.01 -7.59 -9.89
N ARG A 346 -0.80 -8.81 -9.37
CA ARG A 346 0.18 -9.74 -9.93
C ARG A 346 -0.08 -10.00 -11.42
N GLY A 347 0.99 -10.04 -12.21
CA GLY A 347 0.96 -10.28 -13.66
C GLY A 347 0.64 -9.06 -14.53
N ARG A 348 0.20 -7.94 -13.95
CA ARG A 348 0.00 -6.67 -14.66
C ARG A 348 1.33 -6.05 -15.07
N THR A 349 1.33 -5.26 -16.14
CA THR A 349 2.45 -4.37 -16.45
C THR A 349 2.46 -3.18 -15.50
N ILE A 350 3.63 -2.56 -15.29
CA ILE A 350 3.75 -1.35 -14.46
C ILE A 350 2.84 -0.23 -15.00
N ARG A 351 2.72 -0.09 -16.33
CA ARG A 351 1.85 0.92 -16.96
C ARG A 351 0.37 0.69 -16.65
N GLU A 352 -0.13 -0.54 -16.85
CA GLU A 352 -1.50 -0.91 -16.48
C GLU A 352 -1.75 -0.67 -14.99
N PHE A 353 -0.79 -1.09 -14.16
CA PHE A 353 -0.85 -0.93 -12.72
C PHE A 353 -0.95 0.55 -12.33
N VAL A 354 -0.02 1.39 -12.79
CA VAL A 354 0.00 2.83 -12.45
C VAL A 354 -1.30 3.50 -12.93
N THR A 355 -1.72 3.24 -14.16
CA THR A 355 -2.97 3.82 -14.70
C THR A 355 -4.18 3.39 -13.88
N GLY A 356 -4.32 2.10 -13.59
CA GLY A 356 -5.46 1.59 -12.81
C GLY A 356 -5.47 2.14 -11.37
N VAL A 357 -4.34 2.10 -10.67
CA VAL A 357 -4.27 2.51 -9.27
C VAL A 357 -4.40 4.01 -9.08
N LEU A 358 -3.87 4.83 -10.00
CA LEU A 358 -4.01 6.28 -9.89
C LEU A 358 -5.41 6.78 -10.25
N PHE A 359 -6.03 6.24 -11.30
CA PHE A 359 -7.23 6.87 -11.85
C PHE A 359 -8.55 6.21 -11.40
N VAL A 360 -8.59 4.90 -11.21
CA VAL A 360 -9.85 4.22 -10.88
C VAL A 360 -10.36 4.64 -9.48
N PRO A 361 -9.59 4.48 -8.40
CA PRO A 361 -10.08 4.88 -7.10
C PRO A 361 -10.11 6.42 -6.93
N ALA A 362 -9.16 7.16 -7.53
CA ALA A 362 -9.21 8.63 -7.48
C ALA A 362 -10.48 9.17 -8.13
N GLY A 363 -10.87 8.67 -9.31
CA GLY A 363 -12.10 9.10 -9.99
C GLY A 363 -13.34 8.93 -9.12
N PHE A 364 -13.43 7.80 -8.42
CA PHE A 364 -14.51 7.58 -7.46
C PHE A 364 -14.46 8.53 -6.27
N THR A 365 -13.28 8.71 -5.67
CA THR A 365 -13.10 9.61 -4.53
C THR A 365 -13.48 11.04 -4.89
N LEU A 366 -13.06 11.53 -6.06
CA LEU A 366 -13.41 12.87 -6.55
C LEU A 366 -14.92 13.02 -6.78
N MET A 367 -15.59 11.98 -7.30
CA MET A 367 -17.05 11.97 -7.43
C MET A 367 -17.74 12.01 -6.06
N TRP A 368 -17.25 11.20 -5.11
CA TRP A 368 -17.75 11.20 -3.73
C TRP A 368 -17.64 12.58 -3.10
N MET A 369 -16.45 13.19 -3.13
CA MET A 369 -16.22 14.51 -2.58
C MET A 369 -17.06 15.59 -3.27
N THR A 370 -17.32 15.45 -4.57
CA THR A 370 -18.23 16.36 -5.28
C THR A 370 -19.67 16.20 -4.78
N VAL A 371 -20.18 14.98 -4.73
CA VAL A 371 -21.60 14.76 -4.37
C VAL A 371 -21.87 15.22 -2.94
N PHE A 372 -21.02 14.87 -1.99
CA PHE A 372 -21.21 15.27 -0.59
C PHE A 372 -20.77 16.72 -0.34
N GLY A 373 -19.57 17.09 -0.77
CA GLY A 373 -18.98 18.40 -0.50
C GLY A 373 -19.67 19.55 -1.23
N ASN A 374 -19.88 19.42 -2.53
CA ASN A 374 -20.59 20.47 -3.26
C ASN A 374 -22.06 20.58 -2.85
N SER A 375 -22.74 19.47 -2.50
CA SER A 375 -24.09 19.55 -1.94
C SER A 375 -24.11 20.32 -0.62
N ALA A 376 -23.15 20.06 0.28
CA ALA A 376 -23.06 20.77 1.56
C ALA A 376 -22.77 22.27 1.36
N ILE A 377 -21.82 22.62 0.50
CA ILE A 377 -21.54 24.02 0.15
C ILE A 377 -22.78 24.67 -0.48
N TYR A 378 -23.49 23.97 -1.37
CA TYR A 378 -24.71 24.47 -1.98
C TYR A 378 -25.82 24.75 -0.96
N LEU A 379 -26.02 23.85 0.01
CA LEU A 379 -26.98 24.05 1.11
C LEU A 379 -26.64 25.32 1.91
N ILE A 380 -25.39 25.54 2.25
CA ILE A 380 -24.95 26.71 2.98
C ILE A 380 -25.09 27.99 2.15
N MET A 381 -24.56 28.00 0.92
CA MET A 381 -24.53 29.20 0.06
C MET A 381 -25.92 29.62 -0.42
N ASN A 382 -26.75 28.67 -0.83
CA ASN A 382 -27.97 28.94 -1.59
C ASN A 382 -29.26 28.73 -0.78
N GLN A 383 -29.20 27.88 0.26
CA GLN A 383 -30.36 27.59 1.10
C GLN A 383 -30.23 28.12 2.54
N GLY A 384 -29.05 28.70 2.87
CA GLY A 384 -28.83 29.31 4.17
C GLY A 384 -28.76 28.30 5.32
N ALA A 385 -28.22 27.09 5.09
CA ALA A 385 -28.07 26.04 6.11
C ALA A 385 -26.93 26.41 7.10
N THR A 386 -27.21 27.38 7.96
CA THR A 386 -26.26 27.89 8.98
C THR A 386 -26.02 26.86 10.09
N ASP A 387 -26.99 26.02 10.37
CA ASP A 387 -26.91 24.88 11.29
C ASP A 387 -25.79 23.90 10.84
N LEU A 388 -25.75 23.55 9.55
CA LEU A 388 -24.71 22.71 8.99
C LEU A 388 -23.33 23.38 9.12
N ALA A 389 -23.21 24.67 8.77
CA ALA A 389 -21.96 25.40 8.90
C ALA A 389 -21.45 25.42 10.36
N ASN A 390 -22.34 25.66 11.32
CA ASN A 390 -22.01 25.69 12.74
C ASN A 390 -21.63 24.29 13.26
N THR A 391 -22.38 23.25 12.88
CA THR A 391 -22.09 21.86 13.27
C THR A 391 -20.71 21.43 12.79
N VAL A 392 -20.36 21.71 11.53
CA VAL A 392 -19.03 21.35 10.98
C VAL A 392 -17.89 22.05 11.73
N GLN A 393 -18.09 23.30 12.18
CA GLN A 393 -17.07 24.02 12.95
C GLN A 393 -16.96 23.54 14.40
N GLN A 394 -18.03 23.04 15.00
CA GLN A 394 -18.07 22.60 16.41
C GLN A 394 -17.70 21.13 16.59
N ASP A 395 -18.22 20.25 15.75
CA ASP A 395 -18.00 18.82 15.81
C ASP A 395 -18.03 18.19 14.41
N VAL A 396 -16.85 17.91 13.88
CA VAL A 396 -16.67 17.32 12.56
C VAL A 396 -17.34 15.93 12.44
N ALA A 397 -17.44 15.17 13.53
CA ALA A 397 -18.04 13.84 13.51
C ALA A 397 -19.54 13.84 13.24
N LEU A 398 -20.24 14.94 13.61
CA LEU A 398 -21.65 15.15 13.35
C LEU A 398 -21.94 15.68 11.95
N ALA A 399 -20.94 16.19 11.24
CA ALA A 399 -21.11 16.88 9.96
C ALA A 399 -21.92 16.10 8.93
N LEU A 400 -21.60 14.81 8.76
CA LEU A 400 -22.30 13.94 7.81
C LEU A 400 -23.78 13.76 8.18
N PHE A 401 -24.09 13.53 9.46
CA PHE A 401 -25.46 13.27 9.91
C PHE A 401 -26.31 14.53 9.82
N ASN A 402 -25.79 15.69 10.24
CA ASN A 402 -26.48 16.96 10.09
C ASN A 402 -26.70 17.31 8.60
N PHE A 403 -25.72 17.07 7.73
CA PHE A 403 -25.88 17.21 6.29
C PHE A 403 -27.04 16.34 5.74
N LEU A 404 -27.15 15.08 6.19
CA LEU A 404 -28.20 14.18 5.73
C LEU A 404 -29.60 14.59 6.21
N GLU A 405 -29.70 15.39 7.28
CA GLU A 405 -30.99 15.96 7.74
C GLU A 405 -31.66 16.87 6.71
N HIS A 406 -30.90 17.50 5.83
CA HIS A 406 -31.42 18.35 4.77
C HIS A 406 -32.00 17.55 3.57
N PHE A 407 -32.00 16.21 3.63
CA PHE A 407 -32.53 15.36 2.58
C PHE A 407 -33.79 14.62 3.02
N PRO A 408 -34.71 14.28 2.10
CA PRO A 408 -35.83 13.39 2.40
C PRO A 408 -35.28 12.01 2.85
N PHE A 409 -36.03 11.36 3.77
CA PHE A 409 -35.64 10.09 4.36
C PHE A 409 -34.31 10.14 5.18
N SER A 410 -34.03 11.27 5.82
CA SER A 410 -32.79 11.54 6.57
C SER A 410 -32.41 10.42 7.55
N SER A 411 -33.37 9.87 8.31
CA SER A 411 -33.13 8.78 9.26
C SER A 411 -32.63 7.50 8.55
N VAL A 412 -33.16 7.19 7.36
CA VAL A 412 -32.71 6.02 6.57
C VAL A 412 -31.30 6.25 6.01
N LEU A 413 -31.04 7.45 5.48
CA LEU A 413 -29.71 7.81 4.97
C LEU A 413 -28.67 7.79 6.09
N SER A 414 -29.01 8.34 7.27
CA SER A 414 -28.13 8.33 8.44
C SER A 414 -27.88 6.92 8.98
N PHE A 415 -28.88 6.05 8.95
CA PHE A 415 -28.73 4.65 9.33
C PHE A 415 -27.78 3.90 8.36
N ILE A 416 -27.95 4.10 7.04
CA ILE A 416 -27.06 3.52 6.03
C ILE A 416 -25.64 4.03 6.25
N ALA A 417 -25.45 5.34 6.44
CA ALA A 417 -24.14 5.95 6.67
C ALA A 417 -23.47 5.37 7.94
N MET A 418 -24.20 5.27 9.06
CA MET A 418 -23.67 4.69 10.29
C MET A 418 -23.30 3.21 10.11
N ALA A 419 -24.15 2.42 9.48
CA ALA A 419 -23.87 1.01 9.19
C ALA A 419 -22.59 0.85 8.34
N MET A 420 -22.42 1.71 7.33
CA MET A 420 -21.20 1.73 6.51
C MET A 420 -19.96 2.02 7.35
N VAL A 421 -20.00 3.02 8.24
CA VAL A 421 -18.84 3.36 9.10
C VAL A 421 -18.48 2.18 9.99
N ILE A 422 -19.46 1.48 10.58
CA ILE A 422 -19.22 0.29 11.40
C ILE A 422 -18.54 -0.82 10.58
N VAL A 423 -19.06 -1.11 9.40
CA VAL A 423 -18.49 -2.15 8.52
C VAL A 423 -17.08 -1.78 8.06
N PHE A 424 -16.84 -0.52 7.69
CA PHE A 424 -15.50 -0.04 7.35
C PHE A 424 -14.53 -0.17 8.53
N PHE A 425 -15.00 0.13 9.73
CA PHE A 425 -14.19 0.00 10.93
C PHE A 425 -13.75 -1.45 11.16
N VAL A 426 -14.70 -2.40 11.14
CA VAL A 426 -14.43 -3.84 11.32
C VAL A 426 -13.49 -4.36 10.25
N THR A 427 -13.76 -4.08 8.99
CA THR A 427 -12.95 -4.59 7.86
C THR A 427 -11.56 -3.97 7.81
N SER A 428 -11.40 -2.70 8.20
CA SER A 428 -10.10 -2.04 8.28
C SER A 428 -9.26 -2.59 9.43
N ALA A 429 -9.86 -2.84 10.59
CA ALA A 429 -9.16 -3.41 11.76
C ALA A 429 -8.70 -4.83 11.49
N ASP A 430 -9.54 -5.68 10.91
CA ASP A 430 -9.22 -7.06 10.53
C ASP A 430 -8.09 -7.11 9.50
N SER A 431 -8.28 -6.45 8.37
CA SER A 431 -7.28 -6.45 7.29
C SER A 431 -5.97 -5.76 7.71
N GLY A 432 -6.05 -4.71 8.54
CA GLY A 432 -4.90 -4.05 9.13
C GLY A 432 -4.09 -4.99 10.01
N ALA A 433 -4.74 -5.79 10.86
CA ALA A 433 -4.09 -6.80 11.69
C ALA A 433 -3.36 -7.86 10.85
N MET A 434 -3.97 -8.34 9.76
CA MET A 434 -3.35 -9.29 8.83
C MET A 434 -2.09 -8.71 8.16
N VAL A 435 -2.12 -7.45 7.77
CA VAL A 435 -0.96 -6.80 7.13
C VAL A 435 0.17 -6.59 8.13
N VAL A 436 -0.13 -6.07 9.33
CA VAL A 436 0.87 -5.89 10.39
C VAL A 436 1.51 -7.23 10.74
N ASP A 437 0.71 -8.29 10.85
CA ASP A 437 1.19 -9.64 11.10
C ASP A 437 2.11 -10.15 9.98
N THR A 438 1.75 -9.94 8.71
CA THR A 438 2.58 -10.28 7.55
C THR A 438 3.93 -9.53 7.57
N LEU A 439 3.92 -8.22 7.88
CA LEU A 439 5.14 -7.41 8.00
C LEU A 439 6.01 -7.89 9.17
N ALA A 440 5.40 -8.13 10.33
CA ALA A 440 6.09 -8.60 11.53
C ALA A 440 6.65 -10.03 11.39
N SER A 441 6.14 -10.79 10.43
CA SER A 441 6.60 -12.14 10.09
C SER A 441 7.56 -12.19 8.91
N GLY A 442 8.06 -11.03 8.46
CA GLY A 442 9.01 -10.95 7.36
C GLY A 442 8.42 -11.31 5.98
N GLY A 443 7.15 -11.03 5.75
CA GLY A 443 6.44 -11.26 4.50
C GLY A 443 5.76 -12.63 4.37
N VAL A 444 5.71 -13.42 5.45
CA VAL A 444 5.03 -14.72 5.48
C VAL A 444 3.53 -14.53 5.69
N ALA A 445 2.71 -15.06 4.79
CA ALA A 445 1.26 -14.91 4.86
C ALA A 445 0.56 -15.90 5.81
N ASN A 446 1.12 -17.10 5.98
CA ASN A 446 0.53 -18.15 6.82
C ASN A 446 1.15 -18.14 8.22
N THR A 447 0.66 -17.25 9.05
CA THR A 447 1.10 -17.05 10.43
C THR A 447 0.16 -17.72 11.42
N PRO A 448 0.61 -18.03 12.65
CA PRO A 448 -0.26 -18.55 13.71
C PRO A 448 -1.35 -17.54 14.08
N VAL A 449 -2.57 -18.03 14.31
CA VAL A 449 -3.75 -17.18 14.61
C VAL A 449 -3.53 -16.26 15.81
N TRP A 450 -2.77 -16.70 16.85
CA TRP A 450 -2.50 -15.88 18.02
C TRP A 450 -1.78 -14.55 17.71
N GLN A 451 -0.93 -14.53 16.66
CA GLN A 451 -0.23 -13.30 16.24
C GLN A 451 -1.20 -12.27 15.67
N ARG A 452 -2.13 -12.72 14.84
CA ARG A 452 -3.18 -11.86 14.27
C ARG A 452 -4.08 -11.31 15.37
N ILE A 453 -4.46 -12.14 16.34
CA ILE A 453 -5.22 -11.71 17.54
C ILE A 453 -4.43 -10.64 18.28
N PHE A 454 -3.13 -10.88 18.52
CA PHE A 454 -2.27 -9.93 19.22
C PHE A 454 -2.26 -8.56 18.53
N TRP A 455 -2.06 -8.51 17.23
CA TRP A 455 -2.03 -7.24 16.49
C TRP A 455 -3.41 -6.55 16.43
N ALA A 456 -4.49 -7.30 16.27
CA ALA A 456 -5.85 -6.77 16.29
C ALA A 456 -6.17 -6.10 17.64
N LEU A 457 -5.89 -6.80 18.75
CA LEU A 457 -6.11 -6.26 20.09
C LEU A 457 -5.17 -5.07 20.39
N LEU A 458 -3.91 -5.15 19.99
CA LEU A 458 -2.95 -4.07 20.20
C LEU A 458 -3.39 -2.77 19.50
N MET A 459 -3.91 -2.84 18.26
CA MET A 459 -4.44 -1.65 17.58
C MET A 459 -5.61 -1.02 18.34
N GLY A 460 -6.52 -1.83 18.88
CA GLY A 460 -7.61 -1.33 19.73
C GLY A 460 -7.08 -0.66 21.01
N VAL A 461 -6.11 -1.28 21.67
CA VAL A 461 -5.46 -0.72 22.87
C VAL A 461 -4.77 0.60 22.55
N VAL A 462 -4.05 0.69 21.44
CA VAL A 462 -3.41 1.94 20.98
C VAL A 462 -4.46 3.03 20.75
N ALA A 463 -5.56 2.69 20.05
CA ALA A 463 -6.63 3.65 19.79
C ALA A 463 -7.25 4.19 21.10
N ILE A 464 -7.54 3.31 22.06
CA ILE A 464 -8.09 3.71 23.37
C ILE A 464 -7.11 4.59 24.13
N ALA A 465 -5.84 4.16 24.27
CA ALA A 465 -4.86 4.87 25.07
C ALA A 465 -4.58 6.28 24.54
N LEU A 466 -4.44 6.42 23.22
CA LEU A 466 -4.20 7.72 22.59
C LEU A 466 -5.45 8.61 22.59
N LEU A 467 -6.63 8.01 22.47
CA LEU A 467 -7.89 8.75 22.56
C LEU A 467 -8.08 9.37 23.96
N ILE A 468 -7.78 8.61 25.02
CA ILE A 468 -7.88 9.09 26.39
C ILE A 468 -6.77 10.13 26.70
N ALA A 469 -5.55 9.94 26.17
CA ALA A 469 -4.43 10.81 26.47
C ALA A 469 -4.51 12.22 25.85
N GLY A 470 -5.13 12.37 24.68
CA GLY A 470 -5.18 13.66 23.99
C GLY A 470 -6.17 13.67 22.83
N GLY A 471 -7.14 12.75 22.85
CA GLY A 471 -8.18 12.66 21.85
C GLY A 471 -7.64 12.34 20.44
N LEU A 472 -8.37 12.82 19.45
CA LEU A 472 -8.00 12.65 18.05
C LEU A 472 -6.64 13.29 17.71
N SER A 473 -6.29 14.40 18.36
CA SER A 473 -5.02 15.10 18.13
C SER A 473 -3.80 14.23 18.47
N ALA A 474 -3.86 13.42 19.53
CA ALA A 474 -2.79 12.49 19.89
C ALA A 474 -2.59 11.41 18.82
N LEU A 475 -3.71 10.82 18.34
CA LEU A 475 -3.68 9.83 17.25
C LEU A 475 -3.07 10.41 15.97
N GLN A 476 -3.49 11.60 15.56
CA GLN A 476 -2.96 12.31 14.40
C GLN A 476 -1.47 12.60 14.54
N THR A 477 -1.05 13.09 15.71
CA THR A 477 0.36 13.43 15.95
C THR A 477 1.27 12.24 15.85
N VAL A 478 0.90 11.11 16.47
CA VAL A 478 1.72 9.89 16.44
C VAL A 478 1.79 9.34 15.00
N THR A 479 0.69 9.41 14.26
CA THR A 479 0.64 9.03 12.85
C THR A 479 1.57 9.89 12.00
N ILE A 480 1.50 11.21 12.13
CA ILE A 480 2.40 12.12 11.41
C ILE A 480 3.86 11.86 11.82
N ALA A 481 4.15 11.71 13.11
CA ALA A 481 5.51 11.48 13.58
C ALA A 481 6.10 10.15 13.06
N SER A 482 5.31 9.08 13.03
CA SER A 482 5.76 7.78 12.50
C SER A 482 5.95 7.77 10.99
N ALA A 483 5.20 8.61 10.26
CA ALA A 483 5.33 8.75 8.82
C ALA A 483 6.63 9.43 8.37
N LEU A 484 7.25 10.25 9.23
CA LEU A 484 8.47 10.98 8.88
C LEU A 484 9.65 10.04 8.57
N PRO A 485 10.11 9.15 9.48
CA PRO A 485 11.17 8.21 9.15
C PRO A 485 10.74 7.22 8.05
N PHE A 486 9.47 6.86 7.98
CA PHE A 486 8.96 5.99 6.95
C PHE A 486 9.06 6.60 5.55
N SER A 487 8.81 7.91 5.41
CA SER A 487 8.95 8.62 4.13
C SER A 487 10.40 8.63 3.63
N VAL A 488 11.39 8.75 4.52
CA VAL A 488 12.80 8.62 4.17
C VAL A 488 13.10 7.22 3.62
N ILE A 489 12.63 6.18 4.32
CA ILE A 489 12.77 4.79 3.89
C ILE A 489 12.13 4.60 2.50
N LEU A 490 10.96 5.18 2.28
CA LEU A 490 10.24 5.06 1.01
C LEU A 490 11.00 5.72 -0.15
N LEU A 491 11.60 6.91 0.05
CA LEU A 491 12.43 7.55 -0.97
C LEU A 491 13.68 6.71 -1.31
N ILE A 492 14.33 6.12 -0.32
CA ILE A 492 15.46 5.18 -0.55
C ILE A 492 14.95 3.93 -1.30
N SER A 493 13.76 3.45 -0.98
CA SER A 493 13.13 2.30 -1.65
C SER A 493 12.81 2.58 -3.10
N ILE A 494 12.39 3.80 -3.44
CA ILE A 494 12.21 4.25 -4.84
C ILE A 494 13.53 4.20 -5.61
N TYR A 495 14.61 4.66 -5.02
CA TYR A 495 15.94 4.55 -5.64
C TYR A 495 16.33 3.08 -5.89
N GLY A 496 16.10 2.21 -4.90
CA GLY A 496 16.31 0.76 -5.05
C GLY A 496 15.48 0.14 -6.17
N LEU A 497 14.20 0.53 -6.27
CA LEU A 497 13.30 0.10 -7.34
C LEU A 497 13.82 0.54 -8.72
N LEU A 498 14.17 1.81 -8.90
CA LEU A 498 14.70 2.33 -10.16
C LEU A 498 15.99 1.61 -10.58
N LYS A 499 16.88 1.35 -9.62
CA LYS A 499 18.11 0.58 -9.87
C LYS A 499 17.82 -0.85 -10.32
N ALA A 500 16.84 -1.52 -9.73
CA ALA A 500 16.42 -2.87 -10.11
C ALA A 500 15.75 -2.90 -11.49
N LEU A 501 14.84 -1.96 -11.76
CA LEU A 501 14.17 -1.83 -13.04
C LEU A 501 15.15 -1.57 -14.19
N ARG A 502 16.15 -0.72 -13.95
CA ARG A 502 17.23 -0.49 -14.93
C ARG A 502 17.96 -1.78 -15.27
N ARG A 503 18.32 -2.58 -14.26
CA ARG A 503 18.97 -3.89 -14.46
C ARG A 503 18.10 -4.85 -15.26
N ASP A 504 16.80 -4.94 -14.93
CA ASP A 504 15.86 -5.80 -15.63
C ASP A 504 15.70 -5.38 -17.10
N LEU A 505 15.64 -4.09 -17.37
CA LEU A 505 15.54 -3.57 -18.73
C LEU A 505 16.80 -3.89 -19.55
N THR A 506 17.98 -3.61 -18.98
CA THR A 506 19.27 -3.94 -19.64
C THR A 506 19.37 -5.44 -19.94
N LYS A 507 18.92 -6.30 -19.00
CA LYS A 507 18.89 -7.75 -19.22
C LYS A 507 17.94 -8.14 -20.38
N ARG A 508 16.76 -7.53 -20.47
CA ARG A 508 15.81 -7.76 -21.58
C ARG A 508 16.40 -7.32 -22.92
N GLU A 509 17.03 -6.15 -22.97
CA GLU A 509 17.69 -5.63 -24.17
C GLU A 509 18.82 -6.54 -24.62
N SER A 510 19.68 -7.01 -23.70
CA SER A 510 20.75 -7.95 -24.00
C SER A 510 20.24 -9.29 -24.56
N LEU A 511 19.16 -9.82 -23.96
CA LEU A 511 18.52 -11.06 -24.44
C LEU A 511 17.91 -10.87 -25.84
N SER A 512 17.30 -9.73 -26.12
CA SER A 512 16.73 -9.43 -27.44
C SER A 512 17.83 -9.28 -28.51
N MET A 513 18.95 -8.63 -28.18
CA MET A 513 20.11 -8.54 -29.08
C MET A 513 20.72 -9.91 -29.34
N ALA A 514 20.82 -10.77 -28.34
CA ALA A 514 21.34 -12.13 -28.50
C ALA A 514 20.43 -13.02 -29.38
N THR A 515 19.13 -12.75 -29.40
CA THR A 515 18.19 -13.44 -30.28
C THR A 515 18.14 -12.86 -31.70
N ILE A 516 18.54 -11.59 -31.87
CA ILE A 516 18.62 -10.90 -33.17
C ILE A 516 19.99 -11.09 -33.82
N ALA A 517 21.03 -11.53 -33.08
CA ALA A 517 22.29 -11.91 -33.68
C ALA A 517 22.02 -12.88 -34.85
N PRO A 518 22.42 -12.55 -36.07
CA PRO A 518 21.95 -13.27 -37.23
C PRO A 518 22.32 -14.72 -37.07
N THR A 519 21.30 -15.55 -37.06
CA THR A 519 21.41 -16.97 -37.33
C THR A 519 21.87 -17.16 -38.80
N ALA A 520 22.91 -16.50 -39.15
CA ALA A 520 23.82 -16.92 -40.22
C ALA A 520 24.60 -18.16 -39.76
N ALA A 521 24.08 -18.86 -38.77
CA ALA A 521 24.50 -20.22 -38.47
C ALA A 521 24.05 -21.11 -39.62
N ARG A 522 24.97 -21.50 -40.42
CA ARG A 522 24.90 -22.32 -41.64
C ARG A 522 24.13 -23.65 -41.49
N ASN A 523 23.52 -23.96 -40.36
CA ASN A 523 22.66 -25.14 -40.15
C ASN A 523 21.50 -24.80 -39.20
N PRO A 524 20.28 -24.51 -39.71
CA PRO A 524 19.12 -24.37 -38.86
C PRO A 524 18.86 -25.70 -38.12
N ILE A 525 18.84 -25.65 -36.78
CA ILE A 525 18.47 -26.81 -35.99
C ILE A 525 17.05 -27.25 -36.42
N PRO A 526 16.87 -28.50 -36.90
CA PRO A 526 15.54 -28.98 -37.33
C PRO A 526 14.50 -28.79 -36.24
N TRP A 527 13.28 -28.45 -36.62
CA TRP A 527 12.19 -28.19 -35.65
C TRP A 527 11.94 -29.39 -34.72
N GLN A 528 12.15 -30.62 -35.20
CA GLN A 528 12.06 -31.84 -34.39
C GLN A 528 13.04 -31.83 -33.23
N ARG A 529 14.25 -31.32 -33.43
CA ARG A 529 15.26 -31.20 -32.38
C ARG A 529 14.93 -30.13 -31.38
N ARG A 530 14.29 -29.01 -31.83
CA ARG A 530 13.77 -27.96 -30.95
C ARG A 530 12.63 -28.49 -30.10
N LEU A 531 11.70 -29.26 -30.68
CA LEU A 531 10.60 -29.89 -29.96
C LEU A 531 11.11 -30.87 -28.90
N ARG A 532 12.10 -31.68 -29.25
CA ARG A 532 12.75 -32.62 -28.32
C ARG A 532 13.40 -31.91 -27.15
N ASN A 533 14.04 -30.75 -27.38
CA ASN A 533 14.67 -29.94 -26.34
C ASN A 533 13.61 -29.30 -25.40
N ILE A 534 12.42 -28.96 -25.90
CA ILE A 534 11.33 -28.43 -25.08
C ILE A 534 10.75 -29.52 -24.17
N ALA A 535 10.60 -30.73 -24.71
CA ALA A 535 10.07 -31.89 -23.96
C ALA A 535 11.11 -32.57 -23.06
N TYR A 536 12.37 -32.15 -23.12
CA TYR A 536 13.44 -32.72 -22.31
C TYR A 536 13.47 -32.11 -20.91
N LEU A 537 13.23 -32.95 -19.90
CA LEU A 537 13.14 -32.57 -18.49
C LEU A 537 14.29 -33.23 -17.70
N PRO A 538 15.51 -32.65 -17.73
CA PRO A 538 16.71 -33.27 -17.16
C PRO A 538 16.69 -33.27 -15.63
N LYS A 539 17.30 -34.31 -15.03
CA LYS A 539 17.57 -34.41 -13.59
C LYS A 539 18.71 -33.47 -13.18
N ARG A 540 18.76 -33.10 -11.89
CA ARG A 540 19.79 -32.20 -11.32
C ARG A 540 21.23 -32.64 -11.68
N SER A 541 21.54 -33.90 -11.49
CA SER A 541 22.86 -34.46 -11.75
C SER A 541 23.32 -34.28 -13.20
N LEU A 542 22.39 -34.38 -14.15
CA LEU A 542 22.69 -34.24 -15.57
C LEU A 542 22.97 -32.77 -15.95
N VAL A 543 22.21 -31.83 -15.37
CA VAL A 543 22.44 -30.41 -15.60
C VAL A 543 23.73 -29.96 -14.90
N LYS A 544 24.02 -30.49 -13.70
CA LYS A 544 25.27 -30.18 -13.00
C LYS A 544 26.47 -30.66 -13.81
N ARG A 545 26.42 -31.89 -14.31
CA ARG A 545 27.47 -32.41 -15.20
C ARG A 545 27.66 -31.53 -16.46
N PHE A 546 26.56 -31.08 -17.05
CA PHE A 546 26.63 -30.16 -18.20
C PHE A 546 27.26 -28.83 -17.81
N MET A 547 27.00 -28.33 -16.63
CA MET A 547 27.65 -27.10 -16.13
C MET A 547 29.14 -27.30 -15.95
N ASP A 548 29.56 -28.41 -15.34
CA ASP A 548 30.97 -28.71 -15.05
C ASP A 548 31.77 -29.05 -16.33
N ASP A 549 31.21 -29.87 -17.23
CA ASP A 549 31.88 -30.39 -18.40
C ASP A 549 31.87 -29.43 -19.61
N ILE A 550 30.87 -28.57 -19.71
CA ILE A 550 30.68 -27.73 -20.91
C ILE A 550 30.71 -26.23 -20.56
N ILE A 551 29.89 -25.80 -19.56
CA ILE A 551 29.73 -24.36 -19.28
C ILE A 551 31.00 -23.78 -18.65
N GLN A 552 31.53 -24.44 -17.63
CA GLN A 552 32.73 -23.96 -16.93
C GLN A 552 33.95 -23.88 -17.86
N PRO A 553 34.28 -24.88 -18.67
CA PRO A 553 35.36 -24.77 -19.64
C PRO A 553 35.12 -23.68 -20.71
N ALA A 554 33.91 -23.54 -21.20
CA ALA A 554 33.57 -22.48 -22.15
C ALA A 554 33.75 -21.08 -21.55
N MET A 555 33.31 -20.87 -20.30
CA MET A 555 33.52 -19.60 -19.60
C MET A 555 35.00 -19.33 -19.33
N THR A 556 35.81 -20.37 -19.05
CA THR A 556 37.25 -20.25 -18.88
C THR A 556 37.93 -19.79 -20.17
N LEU A 557 37.55 -20.34 -21.32
CA LEU A 557 38.04 -19.88 -22.61
C LEU A 557 37.70 -18.41 -22.89
N VAL A 558 36.49 -17.98 -22.55
CA VAL A 558 36.09 -16.58 -22.68
C VAL A 558 36.88 -15.68 -21.74
N GLN A 559 37.11 -16.11 -20.49
CA GLN A 559 37.96 -15.40 -19.54
C GLN A 559 39.40 -15.23 -20.04
N GLU A 560 39.98 -16.31 -20.54
CA GLU A 560 41.34 -16.28 -21.10
C GLU A 560 41.45 -15.29 -22.26
N GLU A 561 40.46 -15.27 -23.14
CA GLU A 561 40.45 -14.37 -24.29
C GLU A 561 40.29 -12.91 -23.87
N LEU A 562 39.37 -12.62 -22.91
CA LEU A 562 39.23 -11.28 -22.34
C LEU A 562 40.49 -10.79 -21.66
N ASN A 563 41.17 -11.65 -20.89
CA ASN A 563 42.41 -11.31 -20.22
C ASN A 563 43.55 -11.07 -21.22
N LYS A 564 43.62 -11.81 -22.35
CA LYS A 564 44.56 -11.53 -23.45
C LYS A 564 44.34 -10.17 -24.10
N GLN A 565 43.08 -9.72 -24.15
CA GLN A 565 42.72 -8.40 -24.69
C GLN A 565 42.89 -7.26 -23.66
N GLY A 566 43.43 -7.55 -22.49
CA GLY A 566 43.73 -6.56 -21.45
C GLY A 566 42.55 -6.23 -20.53
N THR A 567 41.45 -6.99 -20.62
CA THR A 567 40.29 -6.81 -19.76
C THR A 567 40.34 -7.80 -18.60
N ILE A 568 40.41 -7.31 -17.37
CA ILE A 568 40.50 -8.17 -16.17
C ILE A 568 39.15 -8.89 -15.96
N SER A 569 39.20 -10.21 -15.90
CA SER A 569 38.01 -11.02 -15.67
C SER A 569 38.29 -12.20 -14.74
N HIS A 570 37.29 -12.55 -13.91
CA HIS A 570 37.39 -13.60 -12.92
C HIS A 570 36.19 -14.56 -13.01
N ILE A 571 36.46 -15.86 -12.90
CA ILE A 571 35.43 -16.88 -12.71
C ILE A 571 35.40 -17.23 -11.23
N SER A 572 34.22 -17.19 -10.62
CA SER A 572 33.99 -17.60 -9.23
C SER A 572 32.90 -18.67 -9.14
N ASP A 573 33.24 -19.77 -8.48
CA ASP A 573 32.28 -20.79 -8.03
C ASP A 573 31.69 -20.32 -6.70
N ALA A 574 30.75 -19.38 -6.79
CA ALA A 574 30.19 -18.73 -5.59
C ALA A 574 29.25 -19.63 -4.76
N ALA A 575 28.83 -20.79 -5.30
CA ALA A 575 28.10 -21.86 -4.61
C ALA A 575 27.99 -23.09 -5.52
N GLU A 576 27.68 -24.27 -4.97
CA GLU A 576 27.57 -25.55 -5.70
C GLU A 576 26.66 -25.53 -6.96
N ASP A 577 25.75 -24.59 -7.06
CA ASP A 577 24.71 -24.53 -8.09
C ASP A 577 24.85 -23.31 -9.03
N ARG A 578 26.01 -22.63 -9.08
CA ARG A 578 26.23 -21.46 -9.97
C ARG A 578 27.68 -21.26 -10.37
N ILE A 579 27.87 -20.85 -11.60
CA ILE A 579 29.17 -20.44 -12.18
C ILE A 579 29.00 -18.98 -12.62
N ARG A 580 29.94 -18.13 -12.23
CA ARG A 580 29.88 -16.69 -12.49
C ARG A 580 31.17 -16.19 -13.11
N LEU A 581 31.04 -15.53 -14.25
CA LEU A 581 32.10 -14.74 -14.88
C LEU A 581 31.87 -13.27 -14.56
N GLU A 582 32.81 -12.63 -13.96
CA GLU A 582 32.80 -11.20 -13.66
C GLU A 582 33.94 -10.53 -14.46
N VAL A 583 33.58 -9.46 -15.18
CA VAL A 583 34.50 -8.67 -15.99
C VAL A 583 34.61 -7.30 -15.35
N ASP A 584 35.82 -6.91 -14.97
CA ASP A 584 36.07 -5.61 -14.35
C ASP A 584 36.14 -4.53 -15.46
N LEU A 585 35.23 -3.56 -15.36
CA LEU A 585 35.15 -2.41 -16.27
C LEU A 585 35.67 -1.11 -15.62
N GLY A 586 36.49 -1.22 -14.58
CA GLY A 586 37.11 -0.10 -13.89
C GLY A 586 36.12 0.76 -13.15
N ASN A 587 35.93 2.02 -13.55
CA ASN A 587 35.01 2.94 -12.91
C ASN A 587 33.52 2.70 -13.23
N GLU A 588 33.23 1.76 -14.15
CA GLU A 588 31.88 1.37 -14.52
C GLU A 588 31.42 0.15 -13.73
N LEU A 589 30.12 -0.19 -13.85
CA LEU A 589 29.56 -1.41 -13.24
C LEU A 589 30.18 -2.64 -13.94
N ASN A 590 30.77 -3.55 -13.18
CA ASN A 590 31.28 -4.80 -13.68
C ASN A 590 30.23 -5.57 -14.48
N TYR A 591 30.64 -6.11 -15.63
CA TYR A 591 29.78 -7.03 -16.37
C TYR A 591 29.81 -8.39 -15.68
N ILE A 592 28.61 -8.93 -15.42
CA ILE A 592 28.43 -10.21 -14.74
C ILE A 592 27.59 -11.12 -15.62
N TYR A 593 28.17 -12.27 -15.97
CA TYR A 593 27.45 -13.38 -16.57
C TYR A 593 27.43 -14.55 -15.61
N GLU A 594 26.24 -15.00 -15.24
CA GLU A 594 26.08 -16.07 -14.26
C GLU A 594 25.13 -17.14 -14.78
N VAL A 595 25.56 -18.38 -14.73
CA VAL A 595 24.74 -19.57 -15.00
C VAL A 595 24.37 -20.23 -13.68
N ARG A 596 23.08 -20.42 -13.47
CA ARG A 596 22.54 -21.01 -12.24
C ARG A 596 21.73 -22.25 -12.55
N LEU A 597 21.96 -23.29 -11.80
CA LEU A 597 21.10 -24.47 -11.80
C LEU A 597 19.78 -24.12 -11.08
N ARG A 598 18.68 -24.22 -11.82
CA ARG A 598 17.34 -23.96 -11.26
C ARG A 598 16.44 -25.18 -11.39
N GLY A 599 15.76 -25.52 -10.30
CA GLY A 599 14.73 -26.54 -10.29
C GLY A 599 13.35 -25.95 -10.61
N TYR A 600 12.60 -26.64 -11.46
CA TYR A 600 11.23 -26.31 -11.85
C TYR A 600 10.32 -27.50 -11.58
N ASN A 601 9.05 -27.24 -11.25
CA ASN A 601 8.06 -28.32 -11.13
C ASN A 601 7.78 -28.91 -12.52
N SER A 602 7.73 -30.22 -12.60
CA SER A 602 7.41 -30.92 -13.85
C SER A 602 5.98 -30.58 -14.30
N PRO A 603 5.76 -30.31 -15.59
CA PRO A 603 4.43 -30.09 -16.11
C PRO A 603 3.51 -31.29 -15.88
N THR A 604 2.20 -31.05 -15.68
CA THR A 604 1.22 -32.11 -15.39
C THR A 604 1.18 -33.21 -16.46
N PHE A 605 1.42 -32.89 -17.72
CA PHE A 605 1.48 -33.89 -18.80
C PHE A 605 2.69 -34.84 -18.68
N ALA A 606 3.76 -34.44 -18.03
CA ALA A 606 4.94 -35.27 -17.78
C ALA A 606 4.76 -36.16 -16.54
N LEU A 607 3.86 -35.80 -15.63
CA LEU A 607 3.54 -36.56 -14.42
C LEU A 607 2.68 -37.80 -14.75
N ALA A 608 1.81 -37.69 -15.75
CA ALA A 608 0.94 -38.82 -16.18
C ALA A 608 1.73 -40.07 -16.69
N ALA A 609 3.03 -39.91 -17.01
CA ALA A 609 3.89 -41.03 -17.41
C ALA A 609 4.67 -41.67 -16.23
N LEU A 610 4.52 -41.15 -15.00
CA LEU A 610 5.31 -41.55 -13.82
C LEU A 610 4.47 -42.26 -12.73
N ASP A 611 3.24 -42.59 -13.01
CA ASP A 611 2.21 -43.05 -12.02
C ASP A 611 2.40 -44.47 -11.49
N ASN A 612 3.63 -44.97 -11.33
CA ASN A 612 3.85 -46.33 -10.79
C ASN A 612 4.90 -46.42 -9.65
N ASP A 613 5.32 -45.35 -9.01
CA ASP A 613 6.15 -45.51 -7.80
C ASP A 613 5.91 -44.37 -6.79
N GLU A 614 5.32 -44.71 -5.68
CA GLU A 614 5.18 -43.91 -4.46
C GLU A 614 6.54 -43.69 -3.81
N GLN A 615 7.37 -42.79 -4.30
CA GLN A 615 8.44 -42.21 -3.46
C GLN A 615 9.02 -40.93 -4.08
N GLN A 616 8.97 -39.87 -3.30
CA GLN A 616 9.88 -38.72 -3.21
C GLN A 616 9.57 -37.45 -4.00
N SER A 617 9.47 -36.36 -3.25
CA SER A 617 9.29 -34.97 -3.68
C SER A 617 10.37 -34.41 -4.63
N GLU A 618 11.50 -35.09 -4.80
CA GLU A 618 12.53 -34.74 -5.79
C GLU A 618 12.22 -35.24 -7.21
N GLN A 619 11.37 -36.24 -7.38
CA GLN A 619 11.03 -36.82 -8.70
C GLN A 619 10.12 -35.92 -9.55
N HIS A 620 9.47 -34.95 -8.95
CA HIS A 620 8.57 -34.01 -9.64
C HIS A 620 9.26 -32.71 -10.09
N ARG A 621 10.58 -32.66 -10.05
CA ARG A 621 11.35 -31.49 -10.48
C ARG A 621 12.26 -31.82 -11.65
N TYR A 622 12.31 -30.89 -12.63
CA TYR A 622 13.34 -30.85 -13.64
C TYR A 622 14.23 -29.62 -13.44
N TYR A 623 15.43 -29.65 -14.00
CA TYR A 623 16.41 -28.61 -13.77
C TYR A 623 16.90 -28.00 -15.09
N ARG A 624 17.28 -26.75 -15.06
CA ARG A 624 17.89 -26.02 -16.17
C ARG A 624 19.06 -25.17 -15.63
N ALA A 625 20.10 -25.00 -16.46
CA ALA A 625 21.20 -24.08 -16.22
C ALA A 625 21.03 -22.79 -17.03
#